data_43af079377d771392bb89bf11bac05aa
#
_entry.id   43af079377d771392bb89bf11bac05aa
#
_cell.length_a   1.000
_cell.length_b   1.000
_cell.length_c   1.000
_cell.angle_alpha   90.00
_cell.angle_beta   90.00
_cell.angle_gamma   90.00
#
_symmetry.space_group_name_H-M   'P 1'
#
loop_
_entity.id
_entity.type
_entity.pdbx_description
1 polymer ?
#
loop_
_entity_poly.entity_id
_entity_poly.type
_entity_poly.pdbx_seq_one_letter_code
_entity_poly.pdbx_strand_id
1 'polypeptide(L)'
;MNWIDRHAYDWGSAFARAFYPLFRKRRRIAVDNILKAGITEDPKEADRIARTAWGHLIGHICEALRVPHVITRENWREHLDVSEGHPDAVKLLLDTPDTPILLVSAHHGVWEAATNLLSFARPMIAIARVMNNRLVAGWMKKHHFRGPVTIIDKNHGFTPAVIRQWFDEKAAMTILMDQHTARGLPLTFLGRPAKTFTTATRLAQRYGSPIVVGSFVRIAPFRYRLVGGTPLRYSEELGREGFTQLLNDRLGEAVRRYPEQYLWSHRRWR
;
A
#
# COMPACT_ATOMS: atom_id res chain seq x y z
N MET A 1 23.43 9.45 -5.16
CA MET A 1 22.13 9.96 -5.67
C MET A 1 22.36 11.21 -6.49
N ASN A 2 22.01 11.19 -7.78
CA ASN A 2 22.17 12.34 -8.67
C ASN A 2 21.05 13.40 -8.47
N TRP A 3 21.15 14.55 -9.15
CA TRP A 3 20.19 15.65 -9.00
C TRP A 3 18.77 15.29 -9.48
N ILE A 4 18.63 14.53 -10.58
CA ILE A 4 17.32 14.05 -11.08
C ILE A 4 16.63 13.15 -10.04
N ASP A 5 17.37 12.23 -9.45
CA ASP A 5 16.81 11.32 -8.44
C ASP A 5 16.29 12.12 -7.25
N ARG A 6 17.08 13.09 -6.76
CA ARG A 6 16.71 13.91 -5.59
C ARG A 6 15.39 14.67 -5.80
N HIS A 7 15.13 15.16 -7.01
CA HIS A 7 13.98 16.04 -7.28
C HIS A 7 12.83 15.37 -8.03
N ALA A 8 12.93 14.09 -8.41
CA ALA A 8 11.90 13.40 -9.18
C ALA A 8 10.51 13.47 -8.53
N TYR A 9 10.44 13.26 -7.22
CA TYR A 9 9.20 13.39 -6.44
C TYR A 9 8.67 14.83 -6.47
N ASP A 10 9.53 15.81 -6.20
CA ASP A 10 9.11 17.21 -6.05
C ASP A 10 8.56 17.76 -7.35
N TRP A 11 9.17 17.43 -8.48
CA TRP A 11 8.66 17.83 -9.80
C TRP A 11 7.33 17.18 -10.13
N GLY A 12 7.22 15.87 -9.95
CA GLY A 12 5.97 15.15 -10.15
C GLY A 12 4.85 15.70 -9.27
N SER A 13 5.15 15.94 -7.99
CA SER A 13 4.22 16.50 -7.01
C SER A 13 3.82 17.95 -7.33
N ALA A 14 4.77 18.81 -7.68
CA ALA A 14 4.50 20.20 -8.06
C ALA A 14 3.64 20.28 -9.33
N PHE A 15 4.00 19.52 -10.35
CA PHE A 15 3.22 19.39 -11.58
C PHE A 15 1.77 18.97 -11.27
N ALA A 16 1.58 17.88 -10.54
CA ALA A 16 0.26 17.37 -10.20
C ALA A 16 -0.58 18.39 -9.40
N ARG A 17 0.04 19.09 -8.45
CA ARG A 17 -0.63 20.14 -7.65
C ARG A 17 -1.00 21.37 -8.48
N ALA A 18 -0.21 21.73 -9.48
CA ALA A 18 -0.52 22.82 -10.39
C ALA A 18 -1.76 22.50 -11.26
N PHE A 19 -1.85 21.27 -11.74
CA PHE A 19 -2.99 20.83 -12.58
C PHE A 19 -4.19 20.29 -11.78
N TYR A 20 -4.10 20.17 -10.46
CA TYR A 20 -5.18 19.65 -9.60
C TYR A 20 -6.55 20.34 -9.83
N PRO A 21 -6.65 21.69 -10.03
CA PRO A 21 -7.94 22.33 -10.27
C PRO A 21 -8.68 21.85 -11.51
N LEU A 22 -7.97 21.31 -12.51
CA LEU A 22 -8.57 20.78 -13.74
C LEU A 22 -9.33 19.46 -13.49
N PHE A 23 -8.95 18.71 -12.46
CA PHE A 23 -9.55 17.41 -12.14
C PHE A 23 -10.78 17.55 -11.22
N ARG A 24 -11.73 18.46 -11.54
CA ARG A 24 -12.88 18.85 -10.70
C ARG A 24 -13.63 17.66 -10.08
N LYS A 25 -13.90 16.60 -10.86
CA LYS A 25 -14.61 15.41 -10.37
C LYS A 25 -13.82 14.65 -9.30
N ARG A 26 -12.52 14.45 -9.51
CA ARG A 26 -11.64 13.76 -8.57
C ARG A 26 -11.40 14.58 -7.30
N ARG A 27 -11.23 15.89 -7.46
CA ARG A 27 -11.14 16.86 -6.37
C ARG A 27 -12.37 16.78 -5.48
N ARG A 28 -13.60 16.88 -6.05
CA ARG A 28 -14.85 16.78 -5.28
C ARG A 28 -14.93 15.48 -4.50
N ILE A 29 -14.60 14.35 -5.12
CA ILE A 29 -14.61 13.04 -4.46
C ILE A 29 -13.61 13.03 -3.29
N ALA A 30 -12.40 13.55 -3.48
CA ALA A 30 -11.37 13.55 -2.44
C ALA A 30 -11.77 14.41 -1.24
N VAL A 31 -12.24 15.64 -1.48
CA VAL A 31 -12.71 16.56 -0.42
C VAL A 31 -13.88 15.94 0.35
N ASP A 32 -14.91 15.43 -0.37
CA ASP A 32 -16.05 14.76 0.26
C ASP A 32 -15.64 13.55 1.10
N ASN A 33 -14.70 12.77 0.61
CA ASN A 33 -14.17 11.61 1.35
C ASN A 33 -13.44 12.02 2.62
N ILE A 34 -12.62 13.06 2.59
CA ILE A 34 -11.85 13.58 3.73
C ILE A 34 -12.80 14.09 4.82
N LEU A 35 -13.78 14.93 4.45
CA LEU A 35 -14.76 15.47 5.38
C LEU A 35 -15.59 14.35 6.03
N LYS A 36 -16.14 13.46 5.22
CA LYS A 36 -16.98 12.36 5.69
C LYS A 36 -16.23 11.28 6.47
N ALA A 37 -14.91 11.16 6.29
CA ALA A 37 -14.05 10.29 7.09
C ALA A 37 -13.65 10.93 8.43
N GLY A 38 -14.07 12.16 8.72
CA GLY A 38 -13.74 12.88 9.93
C GLY A 38 -12.23 13.14 10.09
N ILE A 39 -11.55 13.38 8.96
CA ILE A 39 -10.13 13.79 9.00
C ILE A 39 -10.04 15.26 9.41
N THR A 40 -10.94 16.08 8.90
CA THR A 40 -11.17 17.47 9.28
C THR A 40 -12.63 17.86 9.01
N GLU A 41 -13.12 18.86 9.70
CA GLU A 41 -14.44 19.47 9.45
C GLU A 41 -14.34 20.70 8.56
N ASP A 42 -13.13 21.28 8.38
CA ASP A 42 -12.92 22.46 7.53
C ASP A 42 -12.78 22.07 6.05
N PRO A 43 -13.68 22.55 5.16
CA PRO A 43 -13.60 22.29 3.72
C PRO A 43 -12.32 22.83 3.06
N LYS A 44 -11.73 23.91 3.58
CA LYS A 44 -10.49 24.46 3.05
C LYS A 44 -9.31 23.54 3.38
N GLU A 45 -9.26 23.05 4.60
CA GLU A 45 -8.26 22.08 5.04
C GLU A 45 -8.43 20.75 4.30
N ALA A 46 -9.66 20.28 4.10
CA ALA A 46 -9.95 19.09 3.29
C ALA A 46 -9.43 19.24 1.85
N ASP A 47 -9.60 20.40 1.23
CA ASP A 47 -9.07 20.67 -0.13
C ASP A 47 -7.54 20.74 -0.14
N ARG A 48 -6.92 21.31 0.91
CA ARG A 48 -5.47 21.35 1.10
C ARG A 48 -4.90 19.91 1.17
N ILE A 49 -5.49 19.06 2.02
CA ILE A 49 -5.11 17.66 2.16
C ILE A 49 -5.29 16.92 0.83
N ALA A 50 -6.45 17.09 0.16
CA ALA A 50 -6.74 16.44 -1.12
C ALA A 50 -5.74 16.85 -2.22
N ARG A 51 -5.36 18.13 -2.30
CA ARG A 51 -4.35 18.65 -3.23
C ARG A 51 -2.96 18.09 -2.95
N THR A 52 -2.60 17.98 -1.66
CA THR A 52 -1.33 17.41 -1.24
C THR A 52 -1.27 15.93 -1.57
N ALA A 53 -2.34 15.17 -1.27
CA ALA A 53 -2.44 13.75 -1.60
C ALA A 53 -2.40 13.49 -3.10
N TRP A 54 -3.00 14.36 -3.92
CA TRP A 54 -2.91 14.30 -5.37
C TRP A 54 -1.47 14.51 -5.87
N GLY A 55 -0.77 15.49 -5.28
CA GLY A 55 0.66 15.72 -5.54
C GLY A 55 1.51 14.51 -5.13
N HIS A 56 1.23 13.96 -3.95
CA HIS A 56 1.93 12.76 -3.44
C HIS A 56 1.79 11.58 -4.40
N LEU A 57 0.58 11.31 -4.91
CA LEU A 57 0.35 10.19 -5.84
C LEU A 57 1.26 10.25 -7.07
N ILE A 58 1.38 11.42 -7.70
CA ILE A 58 2.22 11.56 -8.90
C ILE A 58 3.70 11.63 -8.53
N GLY A 59 4.04 12.35 -7.47
CA GLY A 59 5.42 12.42 -6.95
C GLY A 59 5.95 11.03 -6.58
N HIS A 60 5.13 10.23 -5.88
CA HIS A 60 5.45 8.84 -5.55
C HIS A 60 5.72 7.99 -6.80
N ILE A 61 4.90 8.10 -7.84
CA ILE A 61 5.11 7.36 -9.10
C ILE A 61 6.46 7.77 -9.73
N CYS A 62 6.73 9.08 -9.80
CA CYS A 62 8.00 9.59 -10.34
C CYS A 62 9.21 9.08 -9.54
N GLU A 63 9.12 9.09 -8.20
CA GLU A 63 10.19 8.57 -7.34
C GLU A 63 10.32 7.05 -7.48
N ALA A 64 9.21 6.30 -7.55
CA ALA A 64 9.22 4.84 -7.69
C ALA A 64 9.95 4.36 -8.95
N LEU A 65 9.85 5.11 -10.06
CA LEU A 65 10.61 4.83 -11.29
C LEU A 65 12.13 5.00 -11.10
N ARG A 66 12.55 5.76 -10.10
CA ARG A 66 13.96 6.01 -9.78
C ARG A 66 14.51 5.08 -8.69
N VAL A 67 13.63 4.44 -7.89
CA VAL A 67 14.02 3.50 -6.83
C VAL A 67 15.07 2.49 -7.30
N PRO A 68 14.94 1.81 -8.46
CA PRO A 68 15.91 0.83 -8.91
C PRO A 68 17.33 1.38 -9.22
N HIS A 69 17.46 2.69 -9.30
CA HIS A 69 18.75 3.36 -9.55
C HIS A 69 19.41 3.88 -8.27
N VAL A 70 18.62 4.04 -7.19
CA VAL A 70 19.08 4.64 -5.93
C VAL A 70 19.18 3.60 -4.83
N ILE A 71 18.20 2.68 -4.76
CA ILE A 71 18.12 1.66 -3.72
C ILE A 71 18.64 0.34 -4.28
N THR A 72 19.66 -0.20 -3.63
CA THR A 72 20.34 -1.44 -4.00
C THR A 72 20.26 -2.45 -2.86
N ARG A 73 20.74 -3.68 -3.10
CA ARG A 73 20.82 -4.71 -2.07
C ARG A 73 21.74 -4.32 -0.90
N GLU A 74 22.74 -3.49 -1.16
CA GLU A 74 23.73 -3.08 -0.16
C GLU A 74 23.23 -1.96 0.75
N ASN A 75 22.35 -1.05 0.24
CA ASN A 75 21.94 0.16 0.97
C ASN A 75 20.46 0.23 1.34
N TRP A 76 19.62 -0.74 0.96
CA TRP A 76 18.16 -0.65 1.14
C TRP A 76 17.72 -0.39 2.60
N ARG A 77 18.47 -0.88 3.59
CA ARG A 77 18.15 -0.66 5.01
C ARG A 77 18.30 0.81 5.42
N GLU A 78 19.17 1.58 4.77
CA GLU A 78 19.35 3.02 5.03
C GLU A 78 18.14 3.83 4.56
N HIS A 79 17.37 3.26 3.63
CA HIS A 79 16.16 3.86 3.07
C HIS A 79 14.89 3.51 3.85
N LEU A 80 14.98 2.62 4.84
CA LEU A 80 13.88 2.16 5.66
C LEU A 80 13.98 2.70 7.08
N ASP A 81 12.95 3.43 7.51
CA ASP A 81 12.75 3.85 8.89
C ASP A 81 11.68 2.96 9.53
N VAL A 82 12.03 2.27 10.60
CA VAL A 82 11.13 1.35 11.33
C VAL A 82 10.72 1.90 12.70
N SER A 83 10.99 3.18 12.99
CA SER A 83 10.78 3.80 14.31
C SER A 83 9.31 3.83 14.76
N GLU A 84 8.36 3.76 13.81
CA GLU A 84 6.92 3.72 14.07
C GLU A 84 6.30 2.34 13.74
N GLY A 85 7.12 1.37 13.36
CA GLY A 85 6.71 -0.01 13.19
C GLY A 85 6.72 -0.77 14.52
N HIS A 86 5.70 -1.60 14.76
CA HIS A 86 5.75 -2.50 15.91
C HIS A 86 6.95 -3.45 15.79
N PRO A 87 7.75 -3.68 16.86
CA PRO A 87 8.96 -4.51 16.81
C PRO A 87 8.74 -5.90 16.21
N ASP A 88 7.63 -6.57 16.58
CA ASP A 88 7.30 -7.89 16.05
C ASP A 88 6.95 -7.86 14.56
N ALA A 89 6.31 -6.77 14.07
CA ALA A 89 6.04 -6.59 12.65
C ALA A 89 7.33 -6.38 11.86
N VAL A 90 8.25 -5.57 12.39
CA VAL A 90 9.58 -5.35 11.82
C VAL A 90 10.35 -6.67 11.75
N LYS A 91 10.42 -7.41 12.86
CA LYS A 91 11.05 -8.73 12.93
C LYS A 91 10.44 -9.69 11.91
N LEU A 92 9.12 -9.78 11.86
CA LEU A 92 8.42 -10.69 10.95
C LEU A 92 8.66 -10.34 9.48
N LEU A 93 8.70 -9.04 9.13
CA LEU A 93 8.92 -8.58 7.76
C LEU A 93 10.37 -8.73 7.30
N LEU A 94 11.34 -8.44 8.17
CA LEU A 94 12.74 -8.22 7.79
C LEU A 94 13.70 -9.32 8.26
N ASP A 95 13.42 -9.95 9.42
CA ASP A 95 14.37 -10.80 10.11
C ASP A 95 13.90 -12.26 10.27
N THR A 96 12.66 -12.58 9.82
CA THR A 96 12.12 -13.94 9.90
C THR A 96 11.73 -14.43 8.48
N PRO A 97 12.71 -14.71 7.61
CA PRO A 97 12.45 -15.08 6.22
C PRO A 97 11.76 -16.45 6.06
N ASP A 98 11.74 -17.29 7.10
CA ASP A 98 11.25 -18.67 7.03
C ASP A 98 9.72 -18.81 7.17
N THR A 99 9.01 -17.72 7.39
CA THR A 99 7.56 -17.73 7.58
C THR A 99 6.86 -17.00 6.43
N PRO A 100 5.96 -17.65 5.66
CA PRO A 100 5.13 -16.97 4.68
C PRO A 100 4.16 -16.03 5.41
N ILE A 101 4.08 -14.77 4.95
CA ILE A 101 3.28 -13.73 5.59
C ILE A 101 2.32 -13.05 4.63
N LEU A 102 1.27 -12.44 5.18
CA LEU A 102 0.41 -11.50 4.48
C LEU A 102 0.79 -10.08 4.90
N LEU A 103 1.11 -9.22 3.95
CA LEU A 103 1.27 -7.78 4.16
C LEU A 103 -0.01 -7.10 3.68
N VAL A 104 -0.86 -6.70 4.62
CA VAL A 104 -2.11 -5.98 4.33
C VAL A 104 -1.85 -4.49 4.39
N SER A 105 -2.15 -3.81 3.29
CA SER A 105 -1.91 -2.38 3.15
C SER A 105 -3.07 -1.69 2.42
N ALA A 106 -2.90 -0.40 2.16
CA ALA A 106 -3.81 0.46 1.42
C ALA A 106 -3.04 1.20 0.30
N HIS A 107 -3.77 1.88 -0.61
CA HIS A 107 -3.17 2.87 -1.51
C HIS A 107 -2.78 4.12 -0.70
N HIS A 108 -1.87 3.92 0.23
CA HIS A 108 -1.38 4.88 1.22
C HIS A 108 0.14 4.86 1.26
N GLY A 109 0.74 6.04 1.20
CA GLY A 109 2.20 6.19 1.15
C GLY A 109 2.80 5.72 -0.18
N VAL A 110 3.83 4.89 -0.11
CA VAL A 110 4.69 4.50 -1.22
C VAL A 110 4.64 3.00 -1.50
N TRP A 111 3.47 2.42 -1.65
CA TRP A 111 3.24 0.97 -1.74
C TRP A 111 4.08 0.25 -2.81
N GLU A 112 4.37 0.90 -3.95
CA GLU A 112 5.22 0.32 -5.00
C GLU A 112 6.69 0.33 -4.63
N ALA A 113 7.21 1.47 -4.14
CA ALA A 113 8.58 1.60 -3.67
C ALA A 113 8.83 0.69 -2.47
N ALA A 114 7.86 0.54 -1.56
CA ALA A 114 7.93 -0.37 -0.43
C ALA A 114 8.05 -1.83 -0.86
N THR A 115 7.27 -2.26 -1.85
CA THR A 115 7.37 -3.63 -2.40
C THR A 115 8.76 -3.90 -2.96
N ASN A 116 9.35 -2.93 -3.68
CA ASN A 116 10.70 -3.04 -4.21
C ASN A 116 11.74 -3.13 -3.08
N LEU A 117 11.64 -2.26 -2.08
CA LEU A 117 12.54 -2.21 -0.95
C LEU A 117 12.48 -3.50 -0.12
N LEU A 118 11.28 -3.98 0.21
CA LEU A 118 11.10 -5.22 0.96
C LEU A 118 11.56 -6.46 0.18
N SER A 119 11.60 -6.40 -1.15
CA SER A 119 12.09 -7.50 -1.97
C SER A 119 13.58 -7.82 -1.77
N PHE A 120 14.34 -6.92 -1.15
CA PHE A 120 15.71 -7.19 -0.73
C PHE A 120 15.79 -7.99 0.57
N ALA A 121 14.76 -7.93 1.41
CA ALA A 121 14.68 -8.71 2.64
C ALA A 121 14.12 -10.12 2.40
N ARG A 122 13.09 -10.24 1.53
CA ARG A 122 12.40 -11.50 1.24
C ARG A 122 11.66 -11.45 -0.09
N PRO A 123 11.35 -12.61 -0.72
CA PRO A 123 10.50 -12.65 -1.92
C PRO A 123 9.14 -11.99 -1.68
N MET A 124 8.65 -11.23 -2.66
CA MET A 124 7.39 -10.50 -2.61
C MET A 124 6.42 -11.03 -3.65
N ILE A 125 5.17 -11.19 -3.27
CA ILE A 125 4.06 -11.48 -4.18
C ILE A 125 3.09 -10.31 -4.09
N ALA A 126 2.86 -9.60 -5.18
CA ALA A 126 1.94 -8.47 -5.22
C ALA A 126 0.80 -8.73 -6.20
N ILE A 127 -0.43 -8.36 -5.77
CA ILE A 127 -1.61 -8.48 -6.61
C ILE A 127 -1.83 -7.14 -7.31
N ALA A 128 -1.76 -7.14 -8.62
CA ALA A 128 -1.97 -5.95 -9.41
C ALA A 128 -2.85 -6.23 -10.64
N ARG A 129 -3.44 -5.20 -11.20
CA ARG A 129 -4.01 -5.29 -12.53
C ARG A 129 -2.88 -5.21 -13.54
N VAL A 130 -2.72 -6.25 -14.35
CA VAL A 130 -1.78 -6.20 -15.46
C VAL A 130 -2.18 -5.07 -16.41
N MET A 131 -1.21 -4.25 -16.78
CA MET A 131 -1.44 -3.12 -17.69
C MET A 131 -1.79 -3.64 -19.08
N ASN A 132 -2.81 -3.04 -19.70
CA ASN A 132 -3.25 -3.43 -21.04
C ASN A 132 -2.18 -3.17 -22.11
N ASN A 133 -1.30 -2.17 -21.87
CA ASN A 133 -0.19 -1.90 -22.78
C ASN A 133 0.98 -2.87 -22.52
N ARG A 134 1.17 -3.83 -23.42
CA ARG A 134 2.20 -4.88 -23.32
C ARG A 134 3.63 -4.33 -23.29
N LEU A 135 3.90 -3.20 -23.96
CA LEU A 135 5.23 -2.57 -23.98
C LEU A 135 5.56 -1.98 -22.60
N VAL A 136 4.59 -1.24 -22.01
CA VAL A 136 4.76 -0.67 -20.67
C VAL A 136 4.84 -1.79 -19.62
N ALA A 137 4.01 -2.81 -19.71
CA ALA A 137 4.05 -3.97 -18.80
C ALA A 137 5.40 -4.70 -18.89
N GLY A 138 5.93 -4.92 -20.10
CA GLY A 138 7.24 -5.53 -20.31
C GLY A 138 8.39 -4.66 -19.77
N TRP A 139 8.33 -3.36 -20.00
CA TRP A 139 9.31 -2.42 -19.47
C TRP A 139 9.30 -2.39 -17.95
N MET A 140 8.11 -2.29 -17.32
CA MET A 140 7.97 -2.33 -15.87
C MET A 140 8.51 -3.64 -15.28
N LYS A 141 8.16 -4.78 -15.86
CA LYS A 141 8.68 -6.09 -15.41
C LYS A 141 10.21 -6.14 -15.43
N LYS A 142 10.84 -5.53 -16.44
CA LYS A 142 12.31 -5.55 -16.64
C LYS A 142 13.04 -4.54 -15.74
N HIS A 143 12.43 -3.38 -15.47
CA HIS A 143 13.14 -2.22 -14.93
C HIS A 143 12.62 -1.73 -13.57
N HIS A 144 11.41 -2.15 -13.15
CA HIS A 144 10.76 -1.59 -11.97
C HIS A 144 11.18 -2.28 -10.66
N PHE A 145 11.38 -3.60 -10.68
CA PHE A 145 11.79 -4.35 -9.50
C PHE A 145 13.21 -4.89 -9.63
N ARG A 146 14.00 -4.80 -8.56
CA ARG A 146 15.38 -5.29 -8.49
C ARG A 146 15.53 -6.56 -7.66
N GLY A 147 14.60 -6.82 -6.76
CA GLY A 147 14.52 -8.04 -6.00
C GLY A 147 13.49 -9.02 -6.57
N PRO A 148 13.30 -10.19 -5.92
CA PRO A 148 12.34 -11.20 -6.33
C PRO A 148 10.90 -10.74 -6.05
N VAL A 149 10.24 -10.17 -7.06
CA VAL A 149 8.83 -9.74 -7.00
C VAL A 149 8.03 -10.47 -8.07
N THR A 150 7.03 -11.24 -7.63
CA THR A 150 6.04 -11.88 -8.50
C THR A 150 4.76 -11.05 -8.53
N ILE A 151 4.33 -10.64 -9.72
CA ILE A 151 3.06 -9.93 -9.91
C ILE A 151 1.98 -10.93 -10.32
N ILE A 152 0.90 -10.98 -9.54
CA ILE A 152 -0.29 -11.79 -9.84
C ILE A 152 -1.34 -10.88 -10.47
N ASP A 153 -1.85 -11.27 -11.65
CA ASP A 153 -3.02 -10.59 -12.22
C ASP A 153 -4.24 -10.88 -11.35
N LYS A 154 -4.85 -9.81 -10.84
CA LYS A 154 -6.09 -9.89 -10.04
C LYS A 154 -7.23 -10.67 -10.70
N ASN A 155 -7.23 -10.78 -12.04
CA ASN A 155 -8.25 -11.49 -12.80
C ASN A 155 -8.05 -13.02 -12.78
N HIS A 156 -6.83 -13.49 -12.59
CA HIS A 156 -6.52 -14.92 -12.49
C HIS A 156 -6.61 -15.46 -11.05
N GLY A 157 -6.60 -14.56 -10.05
CA GLY A 157 -6.76 -14.91 -8.64
C GLY A 157 -5.62 -15.76 -8.06
N PHE A 158 -5.92 -16.43 -6.94
CA PHE A 158 -4.96 -17.27 -6.23
C PHE A 158 -5.03 -18.71 -6.75
N THR A 159 -4.20 -19.02 -7.73
CA THR A 159 -4.06 -20.39 -8.24
C THR A 159 -3.29 -21.25 -7.23
N PRO A 160 -3.43 -22.60 -7.28
CA PRO A 160 -2.61 -23.48 -6.45
C PRO A 160 -1.11 -23.26 -6.62
N ALA A 161 -0.65 -22.90 -7.82
CA ALA A 161 0.75 -22.58 -8.09
C ALA A 161 1.23 -21.34 -7.32
N VAL A 162 0.43 -20.29 -7.28
CA VAL A 162 0.72 -19.07 -6.50
C VAL A 162 0.78 -19.37 -5.00
N ILE A 163 -0.15 -20.17 -4.48
CA ILE A 163 -0.15 -20.57 -3.07
C ILE A 163 1.10 -21.40 -2.75
N ARG A 164 1.44 -22.34 -3.63
CA ARG A 164 2.68 -23.13 -3.46
C ARG A 164 3.90 -22.21 -3.44
N GLN A 165 4.06 -21.33 -4.42
CA GLN A 165 5.16 -20.35 -4.46
C GLN A 165 5.24 -19.53 -3.17
N TRP A 166 4.10 -19.04 -2.66
CA TRP A 166 4.06 -18.26 -1.42
C TRP A 166 4.68 -19.01 -0.24
N PHE A 167 4.36 -20.31 -0.11
CA PHE A 167 4.88 -21.15 0.96
C PHE A 167 6.33 -21.61 0.71
N ASP A 168 6.67 -22.02 -0.50
CA ASP A 168 7.99 -22.55 -0.84
C ASP A 168 9.06 -21.47 -0.72
N GLU A 169 8.78 -20.27 -1.23
CA GLU A 169 9.68 -19.12 -1.16
C GLU A 169 9.59 -18.34 0.15
N LYS A 170 8.69 -18.71 1.09
CA LYS A 170 8.44 -17.94 2.33
C LYS A 170 8.16 -16.47 2.06
N ALA A 171 7.47 -16.19 0.96
CA ALA A 171 7.26 -14.84 0.45
C ALA A 171 6.34 -14.00 1.35
N ALA A 172 6.42 -12.68 1.22
CA ALA A 172 5.39 -11.76 1.71
C ALA A 172 4.38 -11.48 0.60
N MET A 173 3.13 -11.85 0.82
CA MET A 173 2.05 -11.57 -0.13
C MET A 173 1.36 -10.25 0.23
N THR A 174 1.51 -9.24 -0.63
CA THR A 174 0.94 -7.90 -0.41
C THR A 174 -0.48 -7.82 -0.96
N ILE A 175 -1.42 -7.36 -0.12
CA ILE A 175 -2.83 -7.19 -0.45
C ILE A 175 -3.27 -5.77 -0.08
N LEU A 176 -3.68 -4.98 -1.07
CA LEU A 176 -4.28 -3.66 -0.85
C LEU A 176 -5.81 -3.81 -0.68
N MET A 177 -6.34 -3.49 0.51
CA MET A 177 -7.74 -3.75 0.87
C MET A 177 -8.68 -2.56 0.73
N ASP A 178 -8.18 -1.38 0.44
CA ASP A 178 -8.90 -0.11 0.54
C ASP A 178 -9.73 0.28 -0.68
N GLN A 179 -9.81 -0.53 -1.71
CA GLN A 179 -10.65 -0.24 -2.87
C GLN A 179 -12.06 -0.83 -2.75
N HIS A 180 -13.01 -0.19 -3.44
CA HIS A 180 -14.39 -0.67 -3.52
C HIS A 180 -14.48 -2.03 -4.22
N THR A 181 -15.33 -2.90 -3.69
CA THR A 181 -15.70 -4.17 -4.33
C THR A 181 -17.20 -4.41 -4.22
N ALA A 182 -17.83 -4.85 -5.31
CA ALA A 182 -19.26 -5.17 -5.30
C ALA A 182 -19.59 -6.42 -4.43
N ARG A 183 -18.64 -7.36 -4.32
CA ARG A 183 -18.80 -8.67 -3.65
C ARG A 183 -18.16 -8.72 -2.26
N GLY A 184 -17.81 -7.57 -1.67
CA GLY A 184 -17.20 -7.50 -0.33
C GLY A 184 -18.23 -7.53 0.79
N LEU A 185 -17.75 -7.78 2.02
CA LEU A 185 -18.56 -7.62 3.22
C LEU A 185 -18.93 -6.14 3.46
N PRO A 186 -20.16 -5.86 3.93
CA PRO A 186 -20.59 -4.51 4.29
C PRO A 186 -20.01 -4.12 5.66
N LEU A 187 -18.78 -3.68 5.67
CA LEU A 187 -18.03 -3.26 6.86
C LEU A 187 -17.89 -1.74 6.90
N THR A 188 -17.13 -1.24 7.87
CA THR A 188 -16.78 0.18 7.95
C THR A 188 -15.29 0.41 7.61
N PHE A 189 -15.01 1.56 7.04
CA PHE A 189 -13.65 2.07 6.88
C PHE A 189 -13.63 3.57 7.14
N LEU A 190 -12.79 4.01 8.07
CA LEU A 190 -12.76 5.41 8.54
C LEU A 190 -14.15 5.91 9.01
N GLY A 191 -14.89 5.04 9.73
CA GLY A 191 -16.22 5.38 10.26
C GLY A 191 -17.37 5.37 9.25
N ARG A 192 -17.14 4.96 7.98
CA ARG A 192 -18.16 4.96 6.91
C ARG A 192 -18.41 3.55 6.37
N PRO A 193 -19.66 3.21 6.01
CA PRO A 193 -19.97 1.93 5.37
C PRO A 193 -19.14 1.74 4.09
N ALA A 194 -18.44 0.61 4.01
CA ALA A 194 -17.54 0.32 2.90
C ALA A 194 -17.47 -1.18 2.63
N LYS A 195 -17.92 -1.60 1.44
CA LYS A 195 -17.76 -3.01 1.04
C LYS A 195 -16.28 -3.36 0.92
N THR A 196 -15.84 -4.35 1.68
CA THR A 196 -14.42 -4.70 1.87
C THR A 196 -14.13 -6.12 1.40
N PHE A 197 -13.02 -6.29 0.70
CA PHE A 197 -12.50 -7.61 0.32
C PHE A 197 -12.12 -8.43 1.55
N THR A 198 -12.47 -9.71 1.53
CA THR A 198 -12.12 -10.66 2.60
C THR A 198 -10.93 -11.54 2.24
N THR A 199 -10.21 -11.23 1.19
CA THR A 199 -9.16 -12.09 0.65
C THR A 199 -8.05 -12.36 1.68
N ALA A 200 -7.54 -11.33 2.34
CA ALA A 200 -6.51 -11.49 3.37
C ALA A 200 -6.99 -12.35 4.54
N THR A 201 -8.21 -12.07 5.03
CA THR A 201 -8.85 -12.85 6.10
C THR A 201 -9.01 -14.33 5.74
N ARG A 202 -9.48 -14.60 4.51
CA ARG A 202 -9.68 -15.99 4.02
C ARG A 202 -8.36 -16.74 3.88
N LEU A 203 -7.31 -16.07 3.43
CA LEU A 203 -5.97 -16.68 3.33
C LEU A 203 -5.40 -16.95 4.72
N ALA A 204 -5.51 -15.99 5.65
CA ALA A 204 -5.07 -16.18 7.02
C ALA A 204 -5.83 -17.31 7.72
N GLN A 205 -7.16 -17.38 7.57
CA GLN A 205 -8.00 -18.45 8.11
C GLN A 205 -7.58 -19.82 7.56
N ARG A 206 -7.40 -19.90 6.25
CA ARG A 206 -7.12 -21.19 5.60
C ARG A 206 -5.71 -21.71 5.85
N TYR A 207 -4.73 -20.84 5.94
CA TYR A 207 -3.32 -21.19 5.95
C TYR A 207 -2.59 -20.86 7.25
N GLY A 208 -3.25 -20.22 8.22
CA GLY A 208 -2.65 -19.87 9.51
C GLY A 208 -1.52 -18.83 9.43
N SER A 209 -1.33 -18.20 8.24
CA SER A 209 -0.25 -17.26 8.04
C SER A 209 -0.47 -15.96 8.81
N PRO A 210 0.55 -15.41 9.47
CA PRO A 210 0.45 -14.14 10.17
C PRO A 210 0.25 -12.98 9.18
N ILE A 211 -0.46 -11.96 9.64
CA ILE A 211 -0.72 -10.74 8.90
C ILE A 211 0.04 -9.59 9.56
N VAL A 212 0.81 -8.86 8.78
CA VAL A 212 1.28 -7.52 9.13
C VAL A 212 0.36 -6.50 8.45
N VAL A 213 -0.29 -5.64 9.25
CA VAL A 213 -1.10 -4.54 8.74
C VAL A 213 -0.30 -3.26 8.85
N GLY A 214 -0.07 -2.58 7.73
CA GLY A 214 0.70 -1.34 7.76
C GLY A 214 0.85 -0.67 6.40
N SER A 215 1.45 0.50 6.45
CA SER A 215 1.76 1.32 5.28
C SER A 215 3.21 1.79 5.33
N PHE A 216 3.77 2.10 4.19
CA PHE A 216 5.08 2.73 4.10
C PHE A 216 4.88 4.17 3.64
N VAL A 217 5.13 5.13 4.53
CA VAL A 217 4.97 6.55 4.23
C VAL A 217 6.31 7.17 3.85
N ARG A 218 6.27 8.10 2.92
CA ARG A 218 7.46 8.87 2.54
C ARG A 218 7.75 9.94 3.58
N ILE A 219 8.98 9.97 4.10
CA ILE A 219 9.42 10.98 5.08
C ILE A 219 10.51 11.92 4.52
N ALA A 220 11.24 11.47 3.50
CA ALA A 220 12.26 12.23 2.80
C ALA A 220 12.51 11.60 1.41
N PRO A 221 13.30 12.21 0.52
CA PRO A 221 13.69 11.57 -0.74
C PRO A 221 14.28 10.18 -0.52
N PHE A 222 13.60 9.16 -1.10
CA PHE A 222 13.95 7.74 -0.97
C PHE A 222 14.08 7.25 0.49
N ARG A 223 13.41 7.89 1.43
CA ARG A 223 13.30 7.42 2.81
C ARG A 223 11.85 7.14 3.16
N TYR A 224 11.60 5.92 3.58
CA TYR A 224 10.26 5.40 3.79
C TYR A 224 10.13 4.85 5.20
N ARG A 225 9.08 5.25 5.88
CA ARG A 225 8.80 4.82 7.25
C ARG A 225 7.70 3.78 7.25
N LEU A 226 7.95 2.65 7.92
CA LEU A 226 6.91 1.68 8.22
C LEU A 226 6.01 2.22 9.34
N VAL A 227 4.73 2.35 9.03
CA VAL A 227 3.66 2.64 10.00
C VAL A 227 2.81 1.39 10.10
N GLY A 228 2.89 0.67 11.21
CA GLY A 228 2.19 -0.59 11.35
C GLY A 228 2.09 -1.06 12.79
N GLY A 229 1.05 -1.83 13.06
CA GLY A 229 0.76 -2.39 14.37
C GLY A 229 1.31 -3.79 14.57
N THR A 230 0.96 -4.37 15.71
CA THR A 230 1.25 -5.77 16.06
C THR A 230 0.79 -6.72 14.95
N PRO A 231 1.60 -7.75 14.61
CA PRO A 231 1.16 -8.79 13.70
C PRO A 231 -0.09 -9.51 14.24
N LEU A 232 -0.98 -9.86 13.33
CA LEU A 232 -2.25 -10.51 13.65
C LEU A 232 -2.23 -11.96 13.15
N ARG A 233 -2.91 -12.84 13.88
CA ARG A 233 -3.32 -14.15 13.40
C ARG A 233 -4.84 -14.19 13.35
N TYR A 234 -5.39 -14.95 12.40
CA TYR A 234 -6.84 -15.11 12.31
C TYR A 234 -7.40 -15.61 13.65
N SER A 235 -8.48 -15.00 14.10
CA SER A 235 -9.22 -15.37 15.31
C SER A 235 -10.58 -15.95 14.92
N GLU A 236 -10.85 -17.17 15.32
CA GLU A 236 -12.18 -17.79 15.14
C GLU A 236 -13.24 -17.10 16.01
N GLU A 237 -12.85 -16.53 17.16
CA GLU A 237 -13.74 -15.77 18.03
C GLU A 237 -14.29 -14.50 17.35
N LEU A 238 -13.43 -13.77 16.64
CA LEU A 238 -13.84 -12.61 15.84
C LEU A 238 -14.62 -13.02 14.58
N GLY A 239 -14.41 -14.23 14.14
CA GLY A 239 -14.93 -14.70 12.88
C GLY A 239 -14.39 -13.91 11.68
N ARG A 240 -14.89 -14.23 10.51
CA ARG A 240 -14.41 -13.60 9.25
C ARG A 240 -14.75 -12.11 9.15
N GLU A 241 -15.93 -11.74 9.62
CA GLU A 241 -16.42 -10.36 9.58
C GLU A 241 -15.64 -9.47 10.56
N GLY A 242 -15.61 -9.83 11.82
CA GLY A 242 -14.91 -9.07 12.86
C GLY A 242 -13.41 -8.98 12.59
N PHE A 243 -12.78 -10.06 12.10
CA PHE A 243 -11.38 -10.02 11.76
C PHE A 243 -11.09 -9.12 10.55
N THR A 244 -11.95 -9.11 9.51
CA THR A 244 -11.82 -8.18 8.38
C THR A 244 -12.04 -6.74 8.81
N GLN A 245 -12.96 -6.49 9.76
CA GLN A 245 -13.16 -5.17 10.35
C GLN A 245 -11.90 -4.70 11.09
N LEU A 246 -11.29 -5.55 11.88
CA LEU A 246 -10.03 -5.25 12.57
C LEU A 246 -8.92 -4.82 11.60
N LEU A 247 -8.80 -5.50 10.45
CA LEU A 247 -7.83 -5.10 9.41
C LEU A 247 -8.14 -3.70 8.85
N ASN A 248 -9.43 -3.39 8.61
CA ASN A 248 -9.86 -2.06 8.17
C ASN A 248 -9.51 -0.98 9.20
N ASP A 249 -9.74 -1.25 10.48
CA ASP A 249 -9.50 -0.29 11.57
C ASP A 249 -8.01 0.04 11.67
N ARG A 250 -7.15 -0.97 11.62
CA ARG A 250 -5.69 -0.79 11.62
C ARG A 250 -5.20 0.01 10.40
N LEU A 251 -5.75 -0.22 9.23
CA LEU A 251 -5.43 0.59 8.04
C LEU A 251 -5.94 2.03 8.22
N GLY A 252 -7.12 2.20 8.80
CA GLY A 252 -7.70 3.52 9.10
C GLY A 252 -6.84 4.34 10.06
N GLU A 253 -6.24 3.72 11.08
CA GLU A 253 -5.29 4.38 11.99
C GLU A 253 -4.10 4.97 11.24
N ALA A 254 -3.48 4.21 10.35
CA ALA A 254 -2.36 4.69 9.53
C ALA A 254 -2.77 5.85 8.61
N VAL A 255 -3.95 5.76 7.98
CA VAL A 255 -4.48 6.82 7.09
C VAL A 255 -4.76 8.11 7.88
N ARG A 256 -5.33 8.02 9.11
CA ARG A 256 -5.55 9.20 9.96
C ARG A 256 -4.26 9.90 10.36
N ARG A 257 -3.19 9.14 10.52
CA ARG A 257 -1.88 9.67 10.92
C ARG A 257 -1.14 10.40 9.80
N TYR A 258 -1.33 9.94 8.53
CA TYR A 258 -0.67 10.52 7.35
C TYR A 258 -1.69 10.75 6.20
N PRO A 259 -2.75 11.56 6.42
CA PRO A 259 -3.85 11.68 5.46
C PRO A 259 -3.42 12.28 4.12
N GLU A 260 -2.35 13.07 4.07
CA GLU A 260 -1.82 13.64 2.82
C GLU A 260 -1.18 12.61 1.89
N GLN A 261 -1.03 11.36 2.32
CA GLN A 261 -0.45 10.30 1.50
C GLN A 261 -1.45 9.23 1.09
N TYR A 262 -2.76 9.43 1.37
CA TYR A 262 -3.79 8.46 1.02
C TYR A 262 -4.51 8.80 -0.30
N LEU A 263 -4.94 7.77 -1.05
CA LEU A 263 -5.63 7.90 -2.34
C LEU A 263 -7.10 8.34 -2.17
N TRP A 264 -7.34 9.55 -1.68
CA TRP A 264 -8.69 10.09 -1.44
C TRP A 264 -9.56 10.21 -2.70
N SER A 265 -8.98 10.30 -3.88
CA SER A 265 -9.70 10.45 -5.14
C SER A 265 -10.38 9.15 -5.63
N HIS A 266 -10.23 8.03 -4.92
CA HIS A 266 -10.92 6.77 -5.20
C HIS A 266 -12.35 6.78 -4.64
N ARG A 267 -13.30 6.15 -5.38
CA ARG A 267 -14.69 5.99 -4.93
C ARG A 267 -14.83 4.78 -4.00
N ARG A 268 -14.19 4.83 -2.83
CA ARG A 268 -14.20 3.75 -1.84
C ARG A 268 -15.59 3.51 -1.27
N TRP A 269 -16.28 4.58 -0.98
CA TRP A 269 -17.60 4.59 -0.37
C TRP A 269 -18.69 4.86 -1.43
N ARG A 270 -19.15 3.79 -2.04
CA ARG A 270 -20.26 3.80 -3.02
C ARG A 270 -21.49 3.20 -2.40
#